data_bd662f43d9ada9d9d788fdcd619394a9
#
_entry.id   bd662f43d9ada9d9d788fdcd619394a9
#
_cell.length_a   1.000
_cell.length_b   1.000
_cell.length_c   1.000
_cell.angle_alpha   90.00
_cell.angle_beta   90.00
_cell.angle_gamma   90.00
#
_symmetry.space_group_name_H-M   'P 1'
#
loop_
_entity.id
_entity.type
_entity.pdbx_description
1 polymer ?
#
loop_
_entity_poly.entity_id
_entity_poly.type
_entity_poly.pdbx_seq_one_letter_code
_entity_poly.pdbx_strand_id
1 'polypeptide(L)' 'MIEQIVEQYYNEEILKADGFDDAVIGIEENDMRLIYSVSKCLKILEQEMTEEDAMEHFTFNVSGAYVGKKTPIWCWDNFV' A
#
# COMPACT_ATOMS: atom_id res chain seq x y z
N MET A 1 5.70 4.95 9.87
CA MET A 1 5.36 6.06 8.98
C MET A 1 3.87 6.38 8.90
N ILE A 2 3.03 5.36 8.84
CA ILE A 2 1.58 5.59 8.69
C ILE A 2 0.98 6.39 9.85
N GLU A 3 1.45 6.16 11.07
CA GLU A 3 0.96 6.87 12.24
C GLU A 3 1.20 8.38 12.12
N GLN A 4 2.34 8.76 11.59
CA GLN A 4 2.70 10.16 11.39
C GLN A 4 1.83 10.81 10.33
N ILE A 5 1.51 10.07 9.27
CA ILE A 5 0.63 10.55 8.20
C ILE A 5 -0.77 10.77 8.72
N VAL A 6 -1.33 9.78 9.42
CA VAL A 6 -2.67 9.87 9.98
C VAL A 6 -2.78 11.02 10.98
N GLU A 7 -1.76 11.20 11.80
CA GLU A 7 -1.73 12.30 12.77
C GLU A 7 -1.71 13.66 12.09
N GLN A 8 -0.88 13.82 11.05
CA GLN A 8 -0.75 15.10 10.34
C GLN A 8 -1.98 15.46 9.52
N TYR A 9 -2.63 14.44 8.93
CA TYR A 9 -3.78 14.63 8.03
C TYR A 9 -5.07 14.10 8.64
N TYR A 10 -5.25 14.25 9.95
CA TYR A 10 -6.39 13.64 10.65
C TYR A 10 -7.75 14.16 10.16
N ASN A 11 -7.80 15.33 9.52
CA ASN A 11 -9.03 15.88 8.95
C ASN A 11 -9.36 15.31 7.57
N GLU A 12 -8.44 14.54 6.99
CA GLU A 12 -8.63 13.95 5.66
C GLU A 12 -9.12 12.52 5.80
N GLU A 13 -9.98 12.11 4.87
CA GLU A 13 -10.40 10.73 4.79
C GLU A 13 -9.30 9.94 4.06
N ILE A 14 -8.58 9.13 4.80
CA ILE A 14 -7.46 8.35 4.26
C ILE A 14 -7.84 6.87 4.28
N LEU A 15 -7.80 6.23 3.10
CA LEU A 15 -8.08 4.80 2.99
C LEU A 15 -6.79 4.01 3.13
N LYS A 16 -6.83 2.96 3.95
CA LYS A 16 -5.69 2.07 4.18
C LYS A 16 -5.93 0.71 3.56
N ALA A 17 -4.85 0.07 3.12
CA ALA A 17 -4.89 -1.32 2.72
C ALA A 17 -4.57 -2.15 3.95
N ASP A 18 -5.56 -2.90 4.46
CA ASP A 18 -5.41 -3.68 5.69
C ASP A 18 -4.27 -4.68 5.57
N GLY A 19 -3.44 -4.72 6.59
CA GLY A 19 -2.33 -5.66 6.65
C GLY A 19 -1.02 -5.15 6.04
N PHE A 20 -1.03 -3.95 5.44
CA PHE A 20 0.16 -3.43 4.75
C PHE A 20 0.67 -2.12 5.35
N ASP A 21 0.35 -1.83 6.60
CA ASP A 21 0.77 -0.58 7.24
C ASP A 21 2.29 -0.36 7.16
N ASP A 22 3.07 -1.41 7.32
CA ASP A 22 4.53 -1.32 7.29
C ASP A 22 5.09 -1.05 5.90
N ALA A 23 4.26 -1.15 4.87
CA ALA A 23 4.65 -0.88 3.50
C ALA A 23 4.38 0.54 3.04
N VAL A 24 3.73 1.35 3.88
CA VAL A 24 3.45 2.76 3.55
C VAL A 24 4.75 3.55 3.50
N ILE A 25 4.96 4.27 2.40
CA ILE A 25 6.17 5.07 2.20
C ILE A 25 5.89 6.56 2.00
N GLY A 26 4.64 6.95 1.93
CA GLY A 26 4.31 8.36 1.78
C GLY A 26 2.84 8.58 1.51
N ILE A 27 2.51 9.85 1.20
CA ILE A 27 1.15 10.25 0.85
C ILE A 27 1.22 11.16 -0.38
N GLU A 28 0.27 10.99 -1.28
CA GLU A 28 0.17 11.79 -2.49
C GLU A 28 -0.67 13.04 -2.19
N GLU A 29 -0.20 14.20 -2.61
CA GLU A 29 -0.77 15.48 -2.14
C GLU A 29 -2.08 15.94 -2.80
N ASN A 30 -2.39 15.46 -4.01
CA ASN A 30 -3.59 15.92 -4.71
C ASN A 30 -4.88 15.38 -4.10
N ASP A 31 -4.93 14.08 -3.88
CA ASP A 31 -6.12 13.40 -3.37
C ASP A 31 -5.89 12.79 -1.99
N MET A 32 -4.73 12.98 -1.40
CA MET A 32 -4.35 12.42 -0.10
C MET A 32 -4.45 10.89 -0.11
N ARG A 33 -3.83 10.28 -1.10
CA ARG A 33 -3.80 8.83 -1.24
C ARG A 33 -2.52 8.27 -0.66
N LEU A 34 -2.63 7.21 0.13
CA LEU A 34 -1.45 6.55 0.67
C LEU A 34 -0.65 5.88 -0.45
N ILE A 35 0.66 5.97 -0.35
CA ILE A 35 1.58 5.33 -1.30
C ILE A 35 2.23 4.15 -0.59
N TYR A 36 2.11 2.97 -1.20
CA TYR A 36 2.67 1.74 -0.65
C TYR A 36 3.82 1.25 -1.52
N SER A 37 4.87 0.76 -0.86
CA SER A 37 5.98 0.10 -1.54
C SER A 37 5.55 -1.32 -1.90
N VAL A 38 5.55 -1.64 -3.20
CA VAL A 38 5.20 -2.99 -3.66
C VAL A 38 6.20 -4.01 -3.14
N SER A 39 7.49 -3.69 -3.15
CA SER A 39 8.49 -4.63 -2.63
C SER A 39 8.26 -4.97 -1.16
N LYS A 40 7.85 -4.00 -0.36
CA LYS A 40 7.54 -4.24 1.05
C LYS A 40 6.24 -5.02 1.23
N CYS A 41 5.23 -4.74 0.38
CA CYS A 41 3.99 -5.52 0.41
C CYS A 41 4.26 -6.99 0.10
N LEU A 42 5.09 -7.26 -0.90
CA LEU A 42 5.43 -8.63 -1.26
C LEU A 42 6.17 -9.35 -0.12
N LYS A 43 7.06 -8.65 0.57
CA LYS A 43 7.76 -9.24 1.72
C LYS A 43 6.79 -9.61 2.85
N ILE A 44 5.77 -8.77 3.07
CA ILE A 44 4.75 -9.07 4.06
C ILE A 44 4.00 -10.36 3.68
N LEU A 45 3.59 -10.46 2.42
CA LEU A 45 2.88 -11.64 1.93
C LEU A 45 3.75 -12.90 1.96
N GLU A 46 5.05 -12.76 1.71
CA GLU A 46 5.98 -13.89 1.70
C GLU A 46 6.20 -14.53 3.07
N GLN A 47 5.73 -13.90 4.13
CA GLN A 47 5.76 -14.51 5.45
C GLN A 47 4.86 -15.74 5.54
N GLU A 48 3.85 -15.83 4.68
CA GLU A 48 2.86 -16.90 4.71
C GLU A 48 2.73 -17.66 3.41
N MET A 49 3.45 -17.24 2.35
CA MET A 49 3.34 -17.88 1.04
C MET A 49 4.65 -17.74 0.28
N THR A 50 4.77 -18.49 -0.81
CA THR A 50 5.96 -18.43 -1.65
C THR A 50 6.03 -17.08 -2.37
N GLU A 51 7.21 -16.74 -2.89
CA GLU A 51 7.42 -15.52 -3.65
C GLU A 51 6.48 -15.44 -4.85
N GLU A 52 6.32 -16.56 -5.55
CA GLU A 52 5.43 -16.64 -6.71
C GLU A 52 3.97 -16.43 -6.33
N ASP A 53 3.53 -17.09 -5.26
CA ASP A 53 2.16 -16.94 -4.76
C ASP A 53 1.90 -15.53 -4.25
N ALA A 54 2.89 -14.92 -3.60
CA ALA A 54 2.76 -13.56 -3.11
C ALA A 54 2.54 -12.57 -4.25
N MET A 55 3.29 -12.71 -5.33
CA MET A 55 3.14 -11.85 -6.51
C MET A 55 1.75 -12.01 -7.14
N GLU A 56 1.28 -13.25 -7.27
CA GLU A 56 -0.03 -13.53 -7.83
C GLU A 56 -1.14 -12.94 -6.95
N HIS A 57 -1.06 -13.19 -5.64
CA HIS A 57 -2.03 -12.66 -4.70
C HIS A 57 -2.08 -11.13 -4.74
N PHE A 58 -0.90 -10.50 -4.73
CA PHE A 58 -0.81 -9.05 -4.76
C PHE A 58 -1.46 -8.48 -6.03
N THR A 59 -1.12 -9.06 -7.18
CA THR A 59 -1.60 -8.57 -8.47
C THR A 59 -3.13 -8.70 -8.61
N PHE A 60 -3.69 -9.83 -8.19
CA PHE A 60 -5.10 -10.10 -8.40
C PHE A 60 -6.00 -9.57 -7.29
N ASN A 61 -5.51 -9.54 -6.05
CA ASN A 61 -6.37 -9.22 -4.91
C ASN A 61 -6.06 -7.90 -4.22
N VAL A 62 -4.89 -7.33 -4.45
CA VAL A 62 -4.47 -6.11 -3.77
C VAL A 62 -4.40 -4.95 -4.75
N SER A 63 -3.45 -4.98 -5.69
CA SER A 63 -3.23 -3.84 -6.58
C SER A 63 -4.35 -3.65 -7.60
N GLY A 64 -5.12 -4.71 -7.87
CA GLY A 64 -6.25 -4.63 -8.81
C GLY A 64 -7.53 -4.05 -8.20
N ALA A 65 -7.58 -3.88 -6.89
CA ALA A 65 -8.79 -3.40 -6.22
C ALA A 65 -8.92 -1.89 -6.36
N TYR A 66 -10.08 -1.44 -6.86
CA TYR A 66 -10.38 -0.02 -6.95
C TYR A 66 -11.50 0.32 -5.95
N VAL A 67 -11.25 1.28 -5.07
CA VAL A 67 -12.19 1.66 -4.02
C VAL A 67 -12.52 3.16 -4.05
N GLY A 68 -12.41 3.80 -5.20
CA GLY A 68 -12.75 5.19 -5.38
C GLY A 68 -11.53 6.10 -5.53
N LYS A 69 -11.76 7.40 -5.37
CA LYS A 69 -10.70 8.41 -5.53
C LYS A 69 -9.55 8.26 -4.56
N LYS A 70 -9.80 7.65 -3.40
CA LYS A 70 -8.81 7.48 -2.35
C LYS A 70 -8.08 6.15 -2.44
N THR A 71 -8.28 5.39 -3.53
CA THR A 71 -7.58 4.12 -3.74
C THR A 71 -6.08 4.30 -3.54
N PRO A 72 -5.43 3.45 -2.73
CA PRO A 72 -3.99 3.56 -2.51
C PRO A 72 -3.18 3.49 -3.81
N ILE A 73 -2.03 4.11 -3.80
CA ILE A 73 -1.08 4.08 -4.92
C ILE A 73 -0.05 2.99 -4.64
N TRP A 74 0.18 2.15 -5.63
CA TRP A 74 1.15 1.05 -5.53
C TRP A 74 2.42 1.45 -6.27
N CYS A 75 3.49 1.70 -5.51
CA CYS A 75 4.78 2.09 -6.07
C CYS A 75 5.63 0.86 -6.30
N TRP A 76 5.88 0.56 -7.57
CA TRP A 76 6.77 -0.54 -7.95
C TRP A 76 8.21 -0.09 -7.80
N ASP A 77 8.79 -0.35 -6.65
CA ASP A 77 10.09 0.13 -6.24
C ASP A 77 11.17 -0.97 -6.18
N ASN A 78 10.96 -2.03 -6.94
CA ASN A 78 11.84 -3.20 -6.95
C ASN A 78 12.88 -3.18 -8.09
N PHE A 79 13.20 -1.99 -8.56
CA PHE A 79 14.16 -1.82 -9.66
C PHE A 79 15.54 -1.36 -9.20
N VAL A 80 15.73 -1.22 -7.92
CA VAL A 80 16.97 -0.68 -7.35
C VAL A 80 18.01 -1.78 -7.14
#